data_57866981864e0ae84ca73f4eac6db2b3
#
_entry.id   57866981864e0ae84ca73f4eac6db2b3
#
_cell.length_a   1.000
_cell.length_b   1.000
_cell.length_c   1.000
_cell.angle_alpha   90.00
_cell.angle_beta   90.00
_cell.angle_gamma   90.00
#
_symmetry.space_group_name_H-M   'P 1'
#
loop_
_entity.id
_entity.type
_entity.pdbx_description
1 polymer ?
#
loop_
_entity_poly.entity_id
_entity_poly.type
_entity_poly.pdbx_seq_one_letter_code
_entity_poly.pdbx_strand_id
1 'polypeptide(L)'
;MELAIIIGIVVIGLIAASSAQASTGSLDFMSVPSGSLNPTQGVIAMAQAIAEAEGFFVPGNIPARAHNPGDLTEGDFGDTGVYLTSSSGAKIIVYASDQDGWNALYEKLQNIANGTSSVYSPDMTIAQFANKWTSTQQSSWADNVASSIGADINSVIGGLLA
;
A
#
# COMPACT_ATOMS: atom_id res chain seq x y z
N MET A 1 -36.62 -61.29 17.60
CA MET A 1 -36.35 -60.13 16.72
C MET A 1 -36.93 -58.91 17.41
N GLU A 2 -36.10 -58.22 18.17
CA GLU A 2 -36.50 -56.98 18.85
C GLU A 2 -36.03 -55.81 18.02
N LEU A 3 -36.97 -54.93 17.72
CA LEU A 3 -36.73 -53.69 16.94
C LEU A 3 -36.42 -52.54 17.92
N ALA A 4 -35.18 -52.17 18.04
CA ALA A 4 -34.78 -51.01 18.85
C ALA A 4 -35.06 -49.70 18.08
N ILE A 5 -36.02 -48.93 18.60
CA ILE A 5 -36.32 -47.58 18.12
C ILE A 5 -35.35 -46.61 18.80
N ILE A 6 -34.43 -46.03 18.03
CA ILE A 6 -33.55 -44.95 18.49
C ILE A 6 -34.30 -43.64 18.31
N ILE A 7 -34.73 -43.04 19.44
CA ILE A 7 -35.29 -41.70 19.46
C ILE A 7 -34.12 -40.70 19.44
N GLY A 8 -33.91 -40.08 18.30
CA GLY A 8 -32.94 -38.97 18.15
C GLY A 8 -33.45 -37.73 18.85
N ILE A 9 -32.76 -37.31 19.90
CA ILE A 9 -32.99 -36.00 20.54
C ILE A 9 -32.35 -34.93 19.67
N VAL A 10 -33.18 -34.10 19.02
CA VAL A 10 -32.73 -32.90 18.33
C VAL A 10 -32.52 -31.81 19.40
N VAL A 11 -31.27 -31.53 19.73
CA VAL A 11 -30.90 -30.36 20.53
C VAL A 11 -30.91 -29.17 19.62
N ILE A 12 -31.92 -28.33 19.69
CA ILE A 12 -31.96 -27.02 19.04
C ILE A 12 -31.04 -26.11 19.86
N GLY A 13 -29.80 -26.00 19.42
CA GLY A 13 -28.89 -25.02 19.95
C GLY A 13 -29.33 -23.59 19.54
N LEU A 14 -29.80 -22.82 20.50
CA LEU A 14 -30.08 -21.41 20.36
C LEU A 14 -28.75 -20.68 20.13
N ILE A 15 -28.45 -20.35 18.88
CA ILE A 15 -27.30 -19.51 18.55
C ILE A 15 -27.72 -18.09 18.91
N ALA A 16 -27.26 -17.63 20.08
CA ALA A 16 -27.27 -16.21 20.39
C ALA A 16 -26.40 -15.49 19.36
N ALA A 17 -27.02 -14.75 18.46
CA ALA A 17 -26.32 -13.83 17.58
C ALA A 17 -25.70 -12.72 18.46
N SER A 18 -24.44 -12.93 18.82
CA SER A 18 -23.59 -11.88 19.34
C SER A 18 -23.40 -10.88 18.21
N SER A 19 -24.09 -9.76 18.25
CA SER A 19 -23.79 -8.62 17.40
C SER A 19 -22.39 -8.11 17.79
N ALA A 20 -21.39 -8.62 17.05
CA ALA A 20 -20.08 -7.99 17.05
C ALA A 20 -20.29 -6.59 16.51
N GLN A 21 -20.34 -5.61 17.39
CA GLN A 21 -20.11 -4.22 17.02
C GLN A 21 -18.75 -4.20 16.32
N ALA A 22 -18.80 -3.92 15.01
CA ALA A 22 -17.61 -3.52 14.30
C ALA A 22 -17.07 -2.30 15.04
N SER A 23 -16.04 -2.53 15.84
CA SER A 23 -15.17 -1.48 16.32
C SER A 23 -14.68 -0.80 15.05
N THR A 24 -15.20 0.38 14.75
CA THR A 24 -14.54 1.33 13.86
C THR A 24 -13.25 1.67 14.57
N GLY A 25 -12.24 0.83 14.39
CA GLY A 25 -10.87 1.16 14.74
C GLY A 25 -10.57 2.42 13.95
N SER A 26 -10.61 3.55 14.64
CA SER A 26 -9.95 4.75 14.18
C SER A 26 -8.53 4.31 13.87
N LEU A 27 -8.19 4.27 12.57
CA LEU A 27 -6.80 4.16 12.19
C LEU A 27 -6.13 5.36 12.85
N ASP A 28 -5.38 5.11 13.92
CA ASP A 28 -4.50 6.10 14.49
C ASP A 28 -3.50 6.47 13.38
N PHE A 29 -3.88 7.48 12.60
CA PHE A 29 -2.96 8.13 11.69
C PHE A 29 -1.80 8.63 12.53
N MET A 30 -0.64 8.01 12.38
CA MET A 30 0.60 8.51 12.94
C MET A 30 0.64 10.01 12.68
N SER A 31 0.66 10.82 13.73
CA SER A 31 0.68 12.27 13.63
C SER A 31 1.87 12.68 12.79
N VAL A 32 1.60 13.19 11.59
CA VAL A 32 2.65 13.71 10.70
C VAL A 32 3.33 14.86 11.43
N PRO A 33 4.67 14.88 11.60
CA PRO A 33 5.36 15.96 12.29
C PRO A 33 5.04 17.32 11.64
N SER A 34 4.69 18.32 12.45
CA SER A 34 4.43 19.70 12.02
C SER A 34 5.67 20.28 11.34
N GLY A 35 5.60 20.43 10.02
CA GLY A 35 6.66 21.01 9.18
C GLY A 35 6.78 20.38 7.81
N SER A 36 6.04 19.33 7.51
CA SER A 36 6.08 18.60 6.26
C SER A 36 4.73 18.60 5.54
N LEU A 37 4.79 18.24 4.31
CA LEU A 37 3.74 17.95 3.35
C LEU A 37 2.41 17.57 4.05
N ASN A 38 1.34 18.23 3.64
CA ASN A 38 -0.01 17.85 4.04
C ASN A 38 -0.64 17.06 2.87
N PRO A 39 -0.35 15.74 2.77
CA PRO A 39 -0.79 14.94 1.65
C PRO A 39 -2.32 14.86 1.63
N THR A 40 -2.91 14.83 0.42
CA THR A 40 -4.33 14.55 0.24
C THR A 40 -4.66 13.14 0.71
N GLN A 41 -5.94 12.85 0.96
CA GLN A 41 -6.38 11.49 1.30
C GLN A 41 -6.08 10.52 0.15
N GLY A 42 -6.18 10.98 -1.11
CA GLY A 42 -5.84 10.19 -2.28
C GLY A 42 -4.35 9.82 -2.32
N VAL A 43 -3.46 10.76 -2.02
CA VAL A 43 -2.01 10.50 -1.89
C VAL A 43 -1.72 9.48 -0.80
N ILE A 44 -2.38 9.60 0.37
CA ILE A 44 -2.19 8.67 1.48
C ILE A 44 -2.65 7.26 1.09
N ALA A 45 -3.84 7.14 0.50
CA ALA A 45 -4.38 5.84 0.07
C ALA A 45 -3.49 5.17 -0.99
N MET A 46 -3.04 5.93 -1.99
CA MET A 46 -2.14 5.43 -3.03
C MET A 46 -0.79 4.99 -2.44
N ALA A 47 -0.22 5.77 -1.52
CA ALA A 47 1.05 5.42 -0.87
C ALA A 47 0.94 4.13 -0.07
N GLN A 48 -0.15 3.92 0.66
CA GLN A 48 -0.40 2.67 1.39
C GLN A 48 -0.51 1.48 0.44
N ALA A 49 -1.26 1.62 -0.66
CA ALA A 49 -1.39 0.57 -1.67
C ALA A 49 -0.05 0.20 -2.32
N ILE A 50 0.80 1.20 -2.59
CA ILE A 50 2.16 0.99 -3.09
C ILE A 50 2.99 0.24 -2.05
N ALA A 51 2.98 0.67 -0.79
CA ALA A 51 3.74 0.03 0.28
C ALA A 51 3.34 -1.44 0.50
N GLU A 52 2.06 -1.77 0.36
CA GLU A 52 1.56 -3.15 0.36
C GLU A 52 2.11 -3.93 -0.83
N ALA A 53 2.04 -3.37 -2.04
CA ALA A 53 2.49 -4.01 -3.27
C ALA A 53 4.01 -4.24 -3.27
N GLU A 54 4.80 -3.32 -2.69
CA GLU A 54 6.26 -3.47 -2.52
C GLU A 54 6.63 -4.40 -1.35
N GLY A 55 5.67 -4.80 -0.52
CA GLY A 55 5.93 -5.68 0.62
C GLY A 55 6.62 -5.00 1.80
N PHE A 56 6.40 -3.69 1.99
CA PHE A 56 6.96 -2.93 3.11
C PHE A 56 6.53 -3.51 4.47
N PHE A 57 5.30 -4.01 4.58
CA PHE A 57 4.78 -4.58 5.81
C PHE A 57 5.23 -6.03 6.09
N VAL A 58 6.06 -6.61 5.21
CA VAL A 58 6.62 -7.95 5.39
C VAL A 58 7.99 -7.85 6.06
N PRO A 59 8.15 -8.29 7.32
CA PRO A 59 9.41 -8.21 8.03
C PRO A 59 10.56 -8.88 7.27
N GLY A 60 11.68 -8.19 7.15
CA GLY A 60 12.87 -8.70 6.46
C GLY A 60 12.95 -8.40 4.98
N ASN A 61 11.87 -7.99 4.33
CA ASN A 61 11.91 -7.48 2.95
C ASN A 61 12.79 -6.22 2.86
N ILE A 62 13.30 -5.94 1.66
CA ILE A 62 14.15 -4.77 1.43
C ILE A 62 13.44 -3.47 1.79
N PRO A 63 12.18 -3.20 1.35
CA PRO A 63 11.49 -1.98 1.70
C PRO A 63 11.38 -1.77 3.22
N ALA A 64 11.03 -2.82 3.98
CA ALA A 64 10.96 -2.76 5.45
C ALA A 64 12.32 -2.48 6.10
N ARG A 65 13.38 -3.13 5.64
CA ARG A 65 14.74 -2.95 6.15
C ARG A 65 15.36 -1.60 5.79
N ALA A 66 14.92 -1.03 4.68
CA ALA A 66 15.37 0.25 4.16
C ALA A 66 14.55 1.43 4.70
N HIS A 67 13.51 1.20 5.50
CA HIS A 67 12.54 2.22 5.89
C HIS A 67 11.93 2.94 4.68
N ASN A 68 11.69 2.22 3.59
CA ASN A 68 11.36 2.76 2.27
C ASN A 68 10.07 2.13 1.72
N PRO A 69 8.89 2.64 2.10
CA PRO A 69 7.60 2.03 1.72
C PRO A 69 7.32 2.03 0.21
N GLY A 70 7.97 2.91 -0.54
CA GLY A 70 7.81 3.00 -1.99
C GLY A 70 8.87 2.27 -2.80
N ASP A 71 9.80 1.56 -2.15
CA ASP A 71 10.98 0.95 -2.79
C ASP A 71 11.73 1.94 -3.70
N LEU A 72 11.80 3.22 -3.24
CA LEU A 72 12.39 4.33 -3.98
C LEU A 72 13.87 4.09 -4.23
N THR A 73 14.36 4.46 -5.41
CA THR A 73 15.69 4.15 -5.89
C THR A 73 16.60 5.38 -5.92
N GLU A 74 17.91 5.15 -6.11
CA GLU A 74 18.92 6.18 -6.27
C GLU A 74 18.42 7.33 -7.17
N GLY A 75 18.51 8.57 -6.67
CA GLY A 75 18.06 9.78 -7.35
C GLY A 75 16.60 10.15 -7.12
N ASP A 76 15.83 9.35 -6.36
CA ASP A 76 14.47 9.69 -5.92
C ASP A 76 14.48 10.68 -4.75
N PHE A 77 13.27 11.07 -4.28
CA PHE A 77 13.07 12.04 -3.21
C PHE A 77 13.76 11.63 -1.91
N GLY A 78 14.44 12.59 -1.28
CA GLY A 78 15.12 12.38 0.00
C GLY A 78 16.29 11.40 -0.09
N ASP A 79 16.92 11.25 -1.27
CA ASP A 79 18.06 10.36 -1.46
C ASP A 79 19.17 10.66 -0.44
N THR A 80 19.47 9.68 0.39
CA THR A 80 20.42 9.77 1.50
C THR A 80 21.85 9.43 1.10
N GLY A 81 22.06 8.91 -0.11
CA GLY A 81 23.35 8.33 -0.54
C GLY A 81 23.66 6.97 0.10
N VAL A 82 22.75 6.40 0.88
CA VAL A 82 22.87 5.07 1.50
C VAL A 82 21.87 4.12 0.84
N TYR A 83 22.32 2.94 0.42
CA TYR A 83 21.51 2.03 -0.37
C TYR A 83 21.59 0.59 0.10
N LEU A 84 20.48 -0.15 -0.05
CA LEU A 84 20.46 -1.60 -0.17
C LEU A 84 20.37 -1.97 -1.65
N THR A 85 21.05 -3.06 -2.04
CA THR A 85 20.98 -3.55 -3.43
C THR A 85 19.95 -4.66 -3.52
N SER A 86 18.98 -4.51 -4.43
CA SER A 86 17.99 -5.54 -4.74
C SER A 86 18.62 -6.69 -5.55
N SER A 87 17.88 -7.79 -5.68
CA SER A 87 18.31 -8.93 -6.52
C SER A 87 18.46 -8.57 -8.01
N SER A 88 17.76 -7.54 -8.47
CA SER A 88 17.90 -7.00 -9.84
C SER A 88 19.07 -6.03 -10.00
N GLY A 89 19.78 -5.69 -8.92
CA GLY A 89 20.87 -4.72 -8.91
C GLY A 89 20.42 -3.27 -8.68
N ALA A 90 19.13 -3.01 -8.48
CA ALA A 90 18.65 -1.67 -8.17
C ALA A 90 19.15 -1.23 -6.78
N LYS A 91 19.54 0.04 -6.68
CA LYS A 91 19.95 0.67 -5.42
C LYS A 91 18.72 1.29 -4.74
N ILE A 92 18.27 0.67 -3.68
CA ILE A 92 17.11 1.08 -2.90
C ILE A 92 17.58 2.02 -1.80
N ILE A 93 17.03 3.22 -1.72
CA ILE A 93 17.39 4.24 -0.72
C ILE A 93 17.08 3.72 0.68
N VAL A 94 18.02 3.89 1.60
CA VAL A 94 17.81 3.63 3.04
C VAL A 94 17.52 4.95 3.74
N TYR A 95 16.30 5.11 4.25
CA TYR A 95 15.91 6.26 5.06
C TYR A 95 16.27 6.07 6.52
N ALA A 96 16.38 7.17 7.28
CA ALA A 96 16.72 7.13 8.69
C ALA A 96 15.58 6.57 9.57
N SER A 97 14.35 6.71 9.12
CA SER A 97 13.14 6.19 9.77
C SER A 97 12.05 5.88 8.76
N ASP A 98 11.06 5.09 9.17
CA ASP A 98 9.85 4.84 8.38
C ASP A 98 9.16 6.17 8.00
N GLN A 99 9.12 7.13 8.95
CA GLN A 99 8.51 8.44 8.70
C GLN A 99 9.19 9.20 7.57
N ASP A 100 10.53 9.15 7.47
CA ASP A 100 11.26 9.80 6.39
C ASP A 100 10.96 9.14 5.05
N GLY A 101 10.87 7.81 5.02
CA GLY A 101 10.47 7.07 3.82
C GLY A 101 9.04 7.36 3.38
N TRP A 102 8.10 7.45 4.33
CA TRP A 102 6.72 7.86 4.02
C TRP A 102 6.66 9.28 3.48
N ASN A 103 7.38 10.22 4.06
CA ASN A 103 7.45 11.60 3.58
C ASN A 103 7.98 11.67 2.14
N ALA A 104 9.04 10.93 1.84
CA ALA A 104 9.60 10.85 0.49
C ALA A 104 8.60 10.29 -0.53
N LEU A 105 7.85 9.25 -0.16
CA LEU A 105 6.82 8.67 -1.01
C LEU A 105 5.65 9.64 -1.23
N TYR A 106 5.19 10.33 -0.18
CA TYR A 106 4.15 11.35 -0.30
C TYR A 106 4.59 12.51 -1.21
N GLU A 107 5.81 12.99 -1.06
CA GLU A 107 6.36 14.05 -1.91
C GLU A 107 6.40 13.63 -3.37
N LYS A 108 6.86 12.41 -3.66
CA LYS A 108 6.86 11.85 -5.01
C LYS A 108 5.45 11.81 -5.61
N LEU A 109 4.46 11.32 -4.87
CA LEU A 109 3.09 11.22 -5.33
C LEU A 109 2.42 12.59 -5.51
N GLN A 110 2.69 13.55 -4.62
CA GLN A 110 2.21 14.93 -4.79
C GLN A 110 2.79 15.60 -6.04
N ASN A 111 4.08 15.38 -6.34
CA ASN A 111 4.68 15.89 -7.57
C ASN A 111 4.05 15.26 -8.82
N ILE A 112 3.64 14.00 -8.75
CA ILE A 112 2.86 13.36 -9.83
C ILE A 112 1.48 14.02 -9.96
N ALA A 113 0.75 14.17 -8.85
CA ALA A 113 -0.57 14.81 -8.83
C ALA A 113 -0.55 16.23 -9.40
N ASN A 114 0.49 17.00 -9.09
CA ASN A 114 0.69 18.37 -9.54
C ASN A 114 1.24 18.47 -10.98
N GLY A 115 1.54 17.35 -11.65
CA GLY A 115 2.10 17.33 -12.99
C GLY A 115 3.54 17.87 -13.08
N THR A 116 4.27 17.91 -11.96
CA THR A 116 5.67 18.39 -11.88
C THR A 116 6.71 17.28 -12.01
N SER A 117 6.27 16.02 -12.02
CA SER A 117 7.16 14.90 -12.25
C SER A 117 7.62 14.84 -13.71
N SER A 118 8.92 14.67 -13.96
CA SER A 118 9.47 14.47 -15.31
C SER A 118 9.28 13.04 -15.86
N VAL A 119 8.93 12.09 -14.98
CA VAL A 119 8.82 10.66 -15.33
C VAL A 119 7.35 10.22 -15.42
N TYR A 120 6.51 10.72 -14.53
CA TYR A 120 5.11 10.31 -14.38
C TYR A 120 4.18 11.46 -14.73
N SER A 121 3.09 11.16 -15.46
CA SER A 121 1.99 12.11 -15.71
C SER A 121 0.78 11.75 -14.84
N PRO A 122 0.02 12.73 -14.33
CA PRO A 122 -1.24 12.47 -13.65
C PRO A 122 -2.29 11.81 -14.58
N ASP A 123 -2.12 11.94 -15.90
CA ASP A 123 -3.02 11.34 -16.90
C ASP A 123 -2.76 9.83 -17.14
N MET A 124 -1.72 9.25 -16.54
CA MET A 124 -1.47 7.81 -16.63
C MET A 124 -2.54 7.00 -15.93
N THR A 125 -2.86 5.83 -16.48
CA THR A 125 -3.62 4.82 -15.75
C THR A 125 -2.73 4.09 -14.75
N ILE A 126 -3.34 3.38 -13.77
CA ILE A 126 -2.60 2.54 -12.82
C ILE A 126 -1.70 1.54 -13.56
N ALA A 127 -2.20 0.91 -14.64
CA ALA A 127 -1.40 -0.01 -15.46
C ALA A 127 -0.19 0.66 -16.10
N GLN A 128 -0.35 1.87 -16.65
CA GLN A 128 0.76 2.64 -17.21
C GLN A 128 1.75 3.11 -16.16
N PHE A 129 1.26 3.46 -14.98
CA PHE A 129 2.06 3.83 -13.82
C PHE A 129 2.92 2.65 -13.35
N ALA A 130 2.32 1.45 -13.21
CA ALA A 130 3.01 0.21 -12.85
C ALA A 130 4.17 -0.11 -13.78
N ASN A 131 3.98 0.06 -15.10
CA ASN A 131 5.02 -0.18 -16.11
C ASN A 131 6.27 0.70 -15.95
N LYS A 132 6.13 1.85 -15.27
CA LYS A 132 7.25 2.75 -14.98
C LYS A 132 7.78 2.60 -13.55
N TRP A 133 6.89 2.20 -12.61
CA TRP A 133 7.24 2.10 -11.20
C TRP A 133 8.07 0.85 -10.90
N THR A 134 7.64 -0.30 -11.42
CA THR A 134 8.33 -1.56 -11.20
C THR A 134 8.83 -2.19 -12.51
N SER A 135 10.00 -2.83 -12.46
CA SER A 135 10.60 -3.53 -13.58
C SER A 135 10.10 -4.97 -13.75
N THR A 136 9.42 -5.51 -12.73
CA THR A 136 8.95 -6.90 -12.70
C THR A 136 7.50 -6.98 -12.22
N GLN A 137 6.78 -8.01 -12.66
CA GLN A 137 5.41 -8.31 -12.21
C GLN A 137 4.44 -7.12 -12.33
N GLN A 138 4.60 -6.26 -13.32
CA GLN A 138 3.85 -5.02 -13.51
C GLN A 138 2.33 -5.21 -13.43
N SER A 139 1.81 -6.27 -14.07
CA SER A 139 0.36 -6.57 -14.04
C SER A 139 -0.12 -6.90 -12.63
N SER A 140 0.55 -7.81 -11.92
CA SER A 140 0.18 -8.19 -10.55
C SER A 140 0.32 -7.02 -9.58
N TRP A 141 1.35 -6.19 -9.79
CA TRP A 141 1.54 -4.96 -9.02
C TRP A 141 0.39 -3.97 -9.24
N ALA A 142 -0.01 -3.75 -10.51
CA ALA A 142 -1.13 -2.88 -10.86
C ALA A 142 -2.46 -3.38 -10.26
N ASP A 143 -2.71 -4.70 -10.34
CA ASP A 143 -3.91 -5.34 -9.77
C ASP A 143 -3.96 -5.17 -8.25
N ASN A 144 -2.82 -5.36 -7.56
CA ASN A 144 -2.72 -5.19 -6.11
C ASN A 144 -3.02 -3.75 -5.69
N VAL A 145 -2.38 -2.76 -6.33
CA VAL A 145 -2.60 -1.34 -6.04
C VAL A 145 -4.05 -0.96 -6.33
N ALA A 146 -4.58 -1.31 -7.49
CA ALA A 146 -5.96 -1.00 -7.87
C ALA A 146 -6.97 -1.60 -6.88
N SER A 147 -6.79 -2.88 -6.51
CA SER A 147 -7.63 -3.57 -5.52
C SER A 147 -7.58 -2.90 -4.14
N SER A 148 -6.40 -2.50 -3.67
CA SER A 148 -6.21 -1.89 -2.35
C SER A 148 -6.96 -0.57 -2.23
N ILE A 149 -7.04 0.24 -3.30
CA ILE A 149 -7.74 1.53 -3.31
C ILE A 149 -9.17 1.45 -3.89
N GLY A 150 -9.66 0.25 -4.23
CA GLY A 150 -11.00 0.07 -4.80
C GLY A 150 -11.19 0.67 -6.20
N ALA A 151 -10.14 0.68 -7.02
CA ALA A 151 -10.13 1.24 -8.37
C ALA A 151 -9.97 0.14 -9.44
N ASP A 152 -10.12 0.53 -10.71
CA ASP A 152 -9.77 -0.30 -11.87
C ASP A 152 -8.36 0.05 -12.36
N ILE A 153 -7.62 -0.92 -12.93
CA ILE A 153 -6.25 -0.69 -13.45
C ILE A 153 -6.20 0.36 -14.58
N ASN A 154 -7.33 0.65 -15.23
CA ASN A 154 -7.47 1.70 -16.24
C ASN A 154 -7.87 3.05 -15.63
N SER A 155 -8.07 3.14 -14.31
CA SER A 155 -8.35 4.41 -13.63
C SER A 155 -7.14 5.34 -13.73
N VAL A 156 -7.41 6.63 -14.00
CA VAL A 156 -6.38 7.67 -14.13
C VAL A 156 -5.90 8.09 -12.75
N ILE A 157 -4.58 8.05 -12.55
CA ILE A 157 -3.98 8.26 -11.22
C ILE A 157 -4.18 9.68 -10.68
N GLY A 158 -4.23 10.71 -11.52
CA GLY A 158 -4.44 12.09 -11.08
C GLY A 158 -5.76 12.28 -10.32
N GLY A 159 -6.83 11.62 -10.74
CA GLY A 159 -8.10 11.63 -10.02
C GLY A 159 -8.09 10.84 -8.71
N LEU A 160 -7.20 9.87 -8.59
CA LEU A 160 -7.03 9.04 -7.38
C LEU A 160 -6.12 9.71 -6.34
N LEU A 161 -5.25 10.63 -6.78
CA LEU A 161 -4.32 11.37 -5.92
C LEU A 161 -4.90 12.69 -5.37
N ALA A 162 -6.11 13.06 -5.81
CA ALA A 162 -6.76 14.31 -5.43
C ALA A 162 -7.22 14.34 -3.95
#